data_f9255b547091e5d4732d970a87faf58f
#
_entry.id   f9255b547091e5d4732d970a87faf58f
#
_cell.length_a   1.000
_cell.length_b   1.000
_cell.length_c   1.000
_cell.angle_alpha   90.00
_cell.angle_beta   90.00
_cell.angle_gamma   90.00
#
_symmetry.space_group_name_H-M   'P 1'
#
loop_
_entity.id
_entity.type
_entity.pdbx_description
1 polymer ?
#
loop_
_entity_poly.entity_id
_entity_poly.type
_entity_poly.pdbx_seq_one_letter_code
_entity_poly.pdbx_strand_id
1 'polypeptide(L)'
;MKNNKLTIYLAGKMSGLNKNDYCKWRSELTDALIDKSFLVGSSIQIINPTDYFDFDDMDRHLEKEVMQFDLNMVRQSDIVIVNVSGVSSSIGTAIELYEANRLNIPVIAYTDRDVEDDIHPWIENCFSTVQMSKDELIDYIRDFYMVRYM
;
A
#
# COMPACT_ATOMS: atom_id res chain seq x y z
N MET A 1 -3.73 3.24 -24.43
CA MET A 1 -3.68 1.78 -24.21
C MET A 1 -3.74 1.47 -22.73
N LYS A 2 -4.63 0.59 -22.33
CA LYS A 2 -4.63 0.08 -20.95
C LYS A 2 -3.32 -0.64 -20.70
N ASN A 3 -2.66 -0.26 -19.63
CA ASN A 3 -1.50 -0.99 -19.14
C ASN A 3 -1.98 -2.40 -18.75
N ASN A 4 -1.39 -3.44 -19.36
CA ASN A 4 -1.78 -4.83 -19.07
C ASN A 4 -1.25 -5.33 -17.72
N LYS A 5 -0.77 -4.45 -16.89
CA LYS A 5 -0.12 -4.77 -15.62
C LYS A 5 -0.85 -4.06 -14.48
N LEU A 6 -1.28 -4.81 -13.49
CA LEU A 6 -1.85 -4.25 -12.26
C LEU A 6 -0.73 -3.63 -11.41
N THR A 7 -0.77 -2.32 -11.25
CA THR A 7 0.21 -1.58 -10.43
C THR A 7 -0.36 -1.31 -9.05
N ILE A 8 0.34 -1.78 -8.02
CA ILE A 8 -0.09 -1.75 -6.61
C ILE A 8 0.92 -0.95 -5.79
N TYR A 9 0.44 0.10 -5.10
CA TYR A 9 1.25 0.86 -4.16
C TYR A 9 1.01 0.37 -2.73
N LEU A 10 2.09 0.18 -1.96
CA LEU A 10 2.00 -0.28 -0.57
C LEU A 10 2.18 0.89 0.39
N ALA A 11 1.11 1.27 1.08
CA ALA A 11 1.08 2.35 2.06
C ALA A 11 1.04 1.82 3.49
N GLY A 12 1.64 2.54 4.42
CA GLY A 12 1.63 2.20 5.84
C GLY A 12 2.60 3.04 6.63
N LYS A 13 2.42 3.05 7.95
CA LYS A 13 3.25 3.85 8.85
C LYS A 13 4.72 3.45 8.78
N MET A 14 5.60 4.44 8.72
CA MET A 14 7.04 4.27 8.82
C MET A 14 7.64 5.10 9.95
N SER A 15 7.20 6.34 10.13
CA SER A 15 7.74 7.25 11.16
C SER A 15 7.55 6.69 12.57
N GLY A 16 8.60 6.73 13.38
CA GLY A 16 8.58 6.20 14.75
C GLY A 16 8.72 4.68 14.85
N LEU A 17 8.79 3.97 13.73
CA LEU A 17 9.04 2.53 13.68
C LEU A 17 10.50 2.26 13.30
N ASN A 18 11.04 1.11 13.73
CA ASN A 18 12.34 0.67 13.23
C ASN A 18 12.21 0.09 11.80
N LYS A 19 13.34 0.00 11.10
CA LYS A 19 13.38 -0.44 9.71
C LYS A 19 12.78 -1.83 9.50
N ASN A 20 13.05 -2.76 10.41
CA ASN A 20 12.49 -4.10 10.31
C ASN A 20 10.95 -4.08 10.36
N ASP A 21 10.37 -3.25 11.23
CA ASP A 21 8.92 -3.19 11.41
C ASP A 21 8.20 -2.60 10.17
N TYR A 22 8.78 -1.60 9.51
CA TYR A 22 8.11 -1.03 8.34
C TYR A 22 8.49 -1.68 7.00
N CYS A 23 9.58 -2.47 6.97
CA CYS A 23 9.99 -3.19 5.75
C CYS A 23 9.43 -4.61 5.67
N LYS A 24 9.37 -5.32 6.79
CA LYS A 24 9.05 -6.76 6.82
C LYS A 24 7.69 -7.08 6.22
N TRP A 25 6.65 -6.40 6.65
CA TRP A 25 5.30 -6.69 6.15
C TRP A 25 5.18 -6.37 4.65
N ARG A 26 5.85 -5.32 4.18
CA ARG A 26 5.86 -4.96 2.75
C ARG A 26 6.54 -6.03 1.92
N SER A 27 7.68 -6.53 2.38
CA SER A 27 8.42 -7.58 1.70
C SER A 27 7.63 -8.90 1.65
N GLU A 28 7.06 -9.32 2.77
CA GLU A 28 6.26 -10.53 2.85
C GLU A 28 5.01 -10.45 1.96
N LEU A 29 4.32 -9.31 1.99
CA LEU A 29 3.14 -9.09 1.15
C LEU A 29 3.49 -9.05 -0.33
N THR A 30 4.59 -8.40 -0.68
CA THR A 30 5.09 -8.36 -2.06
C THR A 30 5.33 -9.77 -2.60
N ASP A 31 6.06 -10.60 -1.85
CA ASP A 31 6.36 -11.97 -2.24
C ASP A 31 5.08 -12.80 -2.40
N ALA A 32 4.15 -12.67 -1.46
CA ALA A 32 2.88 -13.40 -1.51
C ALA A 32 2.02 -12.99 -2.72
N LEU A 33 1.95 -11.70 -3.04
CA LEU A 33 1.19 -11.20 -4.19
C LEU A 33 1.83 -11.63 -5.51
N ILE A 34 3.16 -11.59 -5.60
CA ILE A 34 3.89 -12.02 -6.81
C ILE A 34 3.66 -13.52 -7.02
N ASP A 35 3.79 -14.34 -5.98
CA ASP A 35 3.53 -15.78 -6.09
C ASP A 35 2.09 -16.07 -6.55
N LYS A 36 1.13 -15.36 -5.99
CA LYS A 36 -0.27 -15.50 -6.38
C LYS A 36 -0.50 -15.10 -7.83
N SER A 37 0.15 -14.03 -8.29
CA SER A 37 0.02 -13.57 -9.67
C SER A 37 0.55 -14.59 -10.67
N PHE A 38 1.64 -15.27 -10.36
CA PHE A 38 2.16 -16.37 -11.17
C PHE A 38 1.16 -17.53 -11.26
N LEU A 39 0.56 -17.90 -10.14
CA LEU A 39 -0.39 -19.02 -10.10
C LEU A 39 -1.63 -18.78 -10.95
N VAL A 40 -2.09 -17.54 -11.06
CA VAL A 40 -3.31 -17.19 -11.83
C VAL A 40 -3.00 -16.61 -13.21
N GLY A 41 -1.73 -16.45 -13.56
CA GLY A 41 -1.33 -15.89 -14.86
C GLY A 41 -1.58 -14.39 -15.00
N SER A 42 -1.59 -13.65 -13.91
CA SER A 42 -1.75 -12.20 -13.90
C SER A 42 -0.38 -11.49 -13.94
N SER A 43 -0.34 -10.32 -14.56
CA SER A 43 0.84 -9.45 -14.56
C SER A 43 0.66 -8.33 -13.55
N ILE A 44 1.55 -8.25 -12.56
CA ILE A 44 1.50 -7.21 -11.51
C ILE A 44 2.83 -6.49 -11.36
N GLN A 45 2.76 -5.27 -10.85
CA GLN A 45 3.90 -4.48 -10.42
C GLN A 45 3.62 -3.94 -9.02
N ILE A 46 4.53 -4.20 -8.08
CA ILE A 46 4.43 -3.69 -6.71
C ILE A 46 5.36 -2.49 -6.57
N ILE A 47 4.80 -1.37 -6.10
CA ILE A 47 5.57 -0.19 -5.72
C ILE A 47 5.69 -0.17 -4.20
N ASN A 48 6.87 -0.47 -3.72
CA ASN A 48 7.21 -0.43 -2.29
C ASN A 48 8.10 0.80 -2.06
N PRO A 49 7.61 1.85 -1.35
CA PRO A 49 8.41 3.07 -1.14
C PRO A 49 9.76 2.80 -0.47
N THR A 50 9.87 1.75 0.34
CA THR A 50 11.12 1.42 1.04
C THR A 50 12.21 0.88 0.11
N ASP A 51 11.88 0.54 -1.14
CA ASP A 51 12.87 0.14 -2.15
C ASP A 51 13.62 1.35 -2.74
N TYR A 52 13.06 2.55 -2.63
CA TYR A 52 13.59 3.75 -3.29
C TYR A 52 14.36 4.65 -2.33
N PHE A 53 13.98 4.69 -1.06
CA PHE A 53 14.57 5.57 -0.06
C PHE A 53 14.97 4.79 1.18
N ASP A 54 16.16 5.10 1.71
CA ASP A 54 16.56 4.66 3.04
C ASP A 54 16.14 5.75 4.05
N PHE A 55 15.06 5.50 4.76
CA PHE A 55 14.48 6.46 5.71
C PHE A 55 15.34 6.62 6.97
N ASP A 56 16.34 5.76 7.17
CA ASP A 56 17.33 5.91 8.24
C ASP A 56 18.49 6.85 7.83
N ASP A 57 18.65 7.12 6.53
CA ASP A 57 19.69 8.00 5.97
C ASP A 57 19.03 9.14 5.16
N MET A 58 18.26 9.98 5.85
CA MET A 58 17.53 11.09 5.24
C MET A 58 18.40 12.30 4.91
N ASP A 59 19.67 12.31 5.31
CA ASP A 59 20.60 13.41 4.98
C ASP A 59 20.83 13.57 3.47
N ARG A 60 20.52 12.54 2.68
CA ARG A 60 20.70 12.52 1.23
C ARG A 60 19.46 12.96 0.45
N HIS A 61 18.34 13.16 1.13
CA HIS A 61 17.05 13.40 0.49
C HIS A 61 16.37 14.63 1.10
N LEU A 62 15.75 15.44 0.25
CA LEU A 62 14.85 16.48 0.69
C LEU A 62 13.48 15.86 0.94
N GLU A 63 12.92 16.12 2.12
CA GLU A 63 11.59 15.62 2.50
C GLU A 63 10.52 15.97 1.47
N LYS A 64 10.60 17.15 0.88
CA LYS A 64 9.67 17.57 -0.16
C LYS A 64 9.75 16.67 -1.39
N GLU A 65 10.96 16.33 -1.81
CA GLU A 65 11.14 15.47 -2.99
C GLU A 65 10.69 14.03 -2.73
N VAL A 66 10.91 13.51 -1.52
CA VAL A 66 10.40 12.19 -1.12
C VAL A 66 8.88 12.19 -1.18
N MET A 67 8.24 13.19 -0.59
CA MET A 67 6.78 13.33 -0.64
C MET A 67 6.27 13.39 -2.09
N GLN A 68 6.89 14.19 -2.93
CA GLN A 68 6.50 14.34 -4.34
C GLN A 68 6.67 13.03 -5.12
N PHE A 69 7.76 12.30 -4.86
CA PHE A 69 8.00 10.99 -5.48
C PHE A 69 6.92 10.00 -5.09
N ASP A 70 6.66 9.85 -3.79
CA ASP A 70 5.68 8.88 -3.29
C ASP A 70 4.27 9.21 -3.80
N LEU A 71 3.86 10.48 -3.75
CA LEU A 71 2.54 10.87 -4.26
C LEU A 71 2.42 10.66 -5.77
N ASN A 72 3.50 10.87 -6.53
CA ASN A 72 3.50 10.59 -7.96
C ASN A 72 3.35 9.09 -8.23
N MET A 73 3.97 8.24 -7.42
CA MET A 73 3.80 6.78 -7.52
C MET A 73 2.37 6.34 -7.17
N VAL A 74 1.76 6.96 -6.17
CA VAL A 74 0.33 6.73 -5.86
C VAL A 74 -0.53 7.06 -7.08
N ARG A 75 -0.31 8.22 -7.70
CA ARG A 75 -1.09 8.64 -8.89
C ARG A 75 -0.95 7.69 -10.07
N GLN A 76 0.17 7.00 -10.19
CA GLN A 76 0.42 6.05 -11.28
C GLN A 76 -0.08 4.63 -10.97
N SER A 77 -0.56 4.40 -9.76
CA SER A 77 -1.01 3.09 -9.33
C SER A 77 -2.47 2.85 -9.69
N ASP A 78 -2.82 1.59 -9.93
CA ASP A 78 -4.19 1.18 -10.15
C ASP A 78 -4.95 1.02 -8.83
N ILE A 79 -4.25 0.58 -7.78
CA ILE A 79 -4.78 0.44 -6.43
C ILE A 79 -3.70 0.77 -5.41
N VAL A 80 -4.14 1.13 -4.20
CA VAL A 80 -3.29 1.29 -3.03
C VAL A 80 -3.71 0.24 -2.00
N ILE A 81 -2.76 -0.51 -1.47
CA ILE A 81 -2.97 -1.38 -0.32
C ILE A 81 -2.41 -0.67 0.90
N VAL A 82 -3.18 -0.59 1.98
CA VAL A 82 -2.72 0.01 3.23
C VAL A 82 -2.79 -0.98 4.38
N ASN A 83 -1.68 -1.11 5.09
CA ASN A 83 -1.65 -1.75 6.40
C ASN A 83 -2.12 -0.73 7.43
N VAL A 84 -3.25 -1.01 8.09
CA VAL A 84 -3.89 -0.04 9.00
C VAL A 84 -3.15 0.12 10.33
N SER A 85 -2.18 -0.73 10.65
CA SER A 85 -1.43 -0.65 11.91
C SER A 85 -0.77 0.72 12.07
N GLY A 86 -1.16 1.46 13.12
CA GLY A 86 -0.61 2.77 13.43
C GLY A 86 -0.95 3.88 12.44
N VAL A 87 -1.87 3.65 11.51
CA VAL A 87 -2.17 4.60 10.42
C VAL A 87 -2.67 5.95 10.93
N SER A 88 -3.39 5.99 12.04
CA SER A 88 -3.93 7.24 12.61
C SER A 88 -2.85 8.20 13.13
N SER A 89 -1.63 7.72 13.34
CA SER A 89 -0.48 8.54 13.73
C SER A 89 0.53 8.74 12.61
N SER A 90 0.17 8.39 11.37
CA SER A 90 1.04 8.51 10.21
C SER A 90 0.50 9.57 9.24
N ILE A 91 1.07 10.77 9.32
CA ILE A 91 0.67 11.89 8.47
C ILE A 91 0.93 11.59 6.99
N GLY A 92 2.09 11.04 6.68
CA GLY A 92 2.46 10.70 5.30
C GLY A 92 1.50 9.70 4.68
N THR A 93 1.17 8.64 5.41
CA THR A 93 0.20 7.64 4.95
C THR A 93 -1.18 8.27 4.73
N ALA A 94 -1.64 9.11 5.65
CA ALA A 94 -2.93 9.80 5.51
C ALA A 94 -2.97 10.66 4.23
N ILE A 95 -1.91 11.36 3.91
CA ILE A 95 -1.81 12.18 2.69
C ILE A 95 -1.85 11.30 1.44
N GLU A 96 -1.13 10.18 1.44
CA GLU A 96 -1.15 9.22 0.32
C GLU A 96 -2.55 8.65 0.08
N LEU A 97 -3.27 8.29 1.15
CA LEU A 97 -4.62 7.74 1.06
C LEU A 97 -5.62 8.80 0.57
N TYR A 98 -5.48 10.04 1.04
CA TYR A 98 -6.32 11.13 0.55
C TYR A 98 -6.09 11.38 -0.94
N GLU A 99 -4.85 11.40 -1.39
CA GLU A 99 -4.53 11.59 -2.80
C GLU A 99 -5.14 10.48 -3.67
N ALA A 100 -5.03 9.23 -3.24
CA ALA A 100 -5.65 8.10 -3.92
C ALA A 100 -7.17 8.26 -3.99
N ASN A 101 -7.81 8.59 -2.87
CA ASN A 101 -9.25 8.79 -2.79
C ASN A 101 -9.71 9.94 -3.70
N ARG A 102 -8.98 11.06 -3.73
CA ARG A 102 -9.29 12.22 -4.57
C ARG A 102 -9.29 11.87 -6.06
N LEU A 103 -8.43 10.95 -6.46
CA LEU A 103 -8.28 10.51 -7.85
C LEU A 103 -9.13 9.26 -8.18
N ASN A 104 -9.98 8.81 -7.27
CA ASN A 104 -10.76 7.58 -7.40
C ASN A 104 -9.92 6.33 -7.61
N ILE A 105 -8.72 6.31 -7.05
CA ILE A 105 -7.89 5.11 -6.98
C ILE A 105 -8.34 4.31 -5.76
N PRO A 106 -8.78 3.04 -5.94
CA PRO A 106 -9.22 2.23 -4.81
C PRO A 106 -8.14 2.05 -3.76
N VAL A 107 -8.55 2.17 -2.50
CA VAL A 107 -7.70 1.92 -1.32
C VAL A 107 -8.22 0.67 -0.64
N ILE A 108 -7.42 -0.37 -0.66
CA ILE A 108 -7.75 -1.66 -0.04
C ILE A 108 -7.00 -1.73 1.28
N ALA A 109 -7.73 -1.57 2.38
CA ALA A 109 -7.16 -1.65 3.71
C ALA A 109 -7.17 -3.09 4.21
N TYR A 110 -6.17 -3.46 5.00
CA TYR A 110 -6.23 -4.71 5.75
C TYR A 110 -5.73 -4.50 7.17
N THR A 111 -6.30 -5.27 8.06
CA THR A 111 -5.97 -5.25 9.49
C THR A 111 -5.64 -6.67 9.95
N ASP A 112 -4.87 -6.75 11.02
CA ASP A 112 -4.78 -7.99 11.78
C ASP A 112 -5.95 -8.03 12.76
N ARG A 113 -6.66 -9.15 12.86
CA ARG A 113 -7.85 -9.31 13.72
C ARG A 113 -7.54 -9.08 15.19
N ASP A 114 -6.27 -9.24 15.59
CA ASP A 114 -5.83 -9.07 16.98
C ASP A 114 -5.43 -7.63 17.31
N VAL A 115 -5.46 -6.71 16.35
CA VAL A 115 -5.10 -5.31 16.54
C VAL A 115 -6.37 -4.46 16.55
N GLU A 116 -6.75 -3.97 17.73
CA GLU A 116 -7.79 -2.95 17.90
C GLU A 116 -7.14 -1.58 17.68
N ASP A 117 -7.00 -1.16 16.41
CA ASP A 117 -6.58 0.19 16.08
C ASP A 117 -7.81 1.08 15.96
N ASP A 118 -7.82 2.15 16.74
CA ASP A 118 -8.81 3.22 16.61
C ASP A 118 -8.44 4.09 15.42
N ILE A 119 -9.07 3.82 14.28
CA ILE A 119 -8.76 4.50 13.03
C ILE A 119 -9.50 5.83 12.97
N HIS A 120 -8.74 6.90 12.71
CA HIS A 120 -9.33 8.24 12.54
C HIS A 120 -10.39 8.21 11.42
N PRO A 121 -11.59 8.80 11.66
CA PRO A 121 -12.70 8.72 10.69
C PRO A 121 -12.38 9.23 9.29
N TRP A 122 -11.54 10.23 9.15
CA TRP A 122 -11.17 10.75 7.84
C TRP A 122 -10.29 9.77 7.07
N ILE A 123 -9.43 9.05 7.76
CA ILE A 123 -8.61 8.00 7.15
C ILE A 123 -9.50 6.84 6.72
N GLU A 124 -10.41 6.41 7.60
CA GLU A 124 -11.36 5.34 7.31
C GLU A 124 -12.23 5.65 6.10
N ASN A 125 -12.63 6.91 5.92
CA ASN A 125 -13.39 7.35 4.76
C ASN A 125 -12.62 7.27 3.44
N CYS A 126 -11.30 7.11 3.48
CA CYS A 126 -10.48 6.89 2.28
C CYS A 126 -10.45 5.42 1.85
N PHE A 127 -10.92 4.49 2.69
CA PHE A 127 -10.91 3.06 2.36
C PHE A 127 -12.06 2.71 1.42
N SER A 128 -11.74 1.98 0.37
CA SER A 128 -12.76 1.39 -0.53
C SER A 128 -13.31 0.10 0.06
N THR A 129 -12.45 -0.70 0.70
CA THR A 129 -12.82 -1.92 1.39
C THR A 129 -11.80 -2.23 2.48
N VAL A 130 -12.21 -3.03 3.46
CA VAL A 130 -11.35 -3.49 4.56
C VAL A 130 -11.34 -5.00 4.60
N GLN A 131 -10.16 -5.59 4.55
CA GLN A 131 -9.95 -7.03 4.70
C GLN A 131 -9.43 -7.32 6.12
N MET A 132 -9.89 -8.39 6.71
CA MET A 132 -9.69 -8.66 8.14
C MET A 132 -8.41 -9.43 8.44
N SER A 133 -7.64 -9.78 7.41
CA SER A 133 -6.33 -10.43 7.54
C SER A 133 -5.54 -10.28 6.23
N LYS A 134 -4.25 -10.58 6.32
CA LYS A 134 -3.38 -10.61 5.14
C LYS A 134 -3.84 -11.66 4.12
N ASP A 135 -4.26 -12.83 4.59
CA ASP A 135 -4.72 -13.90 3.69
C ASP A 135 -6.02 -13.51 2.97
N GLU A 136 -6.96 -12.92 3.69
CA GLU A 136 -8.20 -12.39 3.06
C GLU A 136 -7.89 -11.30 2.05
N LEU A 137 -6.93 -10.43 2.35
CA LEU A 137 -6.46 -9.40 1.41
C LEU A 137 -5.93 -10.03 0.13
N ILE A 138 -5.04 -11.00 0.22
CA ILE A 138 -4.41 -11.65 -0.93
C ILE A 138 -5.49 -12.33 -1.80
N ASP A 139 -6.42 -13.04 -1.20
CA ASP A 139 -7.51 -13.69 -1.91
C ASP A 139 -8.42 -12.65 -2.60
N TYR A 140 -8.70 -11.54 -1.93
CA TYR A 140 -9.50 -10.46 -2.51
C TYR A 140 -8.81 -9.82 -3.71
N ILE A 141 -7.51 -9.53 -3.61
CA ILE A 141 -6.74 -8.96 -4.73
C ILE A 141 -6.73 -9.93 -5.91
N ARG A 142 -6.54 -11.22 -5.65
CA ARG A 142 -6.60 -12.25 -6.71
C ARG A 142 -7.96 -12.24 -7.42
N ASP A 143 -9.03 -12.33 -6.66
CA ASP A 143 -10.37 -12.59 -7.19
C ASP A 143 -10.99 -11.36 -7.83
N PHE A 144 -10.68 -10.17 -7.33
CA PHE A 144 -11.30 -8.94 -7.82
C PHE A 144 -10.41 -8.19 -8.82
N TYR A 145 -9.11 -8.12 -8.58
CA TYR A 145 -8.21 -7.30 -9.39
C TYR A 145 -7.35 -8.11 -10.37
N MET A 146 -6.69 -9.17 -9.91
CA MET A 146 -5.76 -9.92 -10.77
C MET A 146 -6.45 -10.53 -12.00
N VAL A 147 -7.69 -10.96 -11.86
CA VAL A 147 -8.47 -11.55 -12.96
C VAL A 147 -8.66 -10.60 -14.14
N ARG A 148 -8.53 -9.30 -13.91
CA ARG A 148 -8.66 -8.28 -14.96
C ARG A 148 -7.37 -8.04 -15.73
N TYR A 149 -6.27 -8.63 -15.29
CA TYR A 149 -4.92 -8.47 -15.84
C TYR A 149 -4.30 -9.82 -16.25
N MET A 150 -5.14 -10.78 -16.46
CA MET A 150 -4.73 -12.11 -16.93
C MET A 150 -4.53 -12.13 -18.44
#